data_cc4c3804f1408e7ef106c9f42ea4abc0
#
_entry.id   cc4c3804f1408e7ef106c9f42ea4abc0
#
_cell.length_a   1.000
_cell.length_b   1.000
_cell.length_c   1.000
_cell.angle_alpha   90.00
_cell.angle_beta   90.00
_cell.angle_gamma   90.00
#
_symmetry.space_group_name_H-M   'P 1'
#
loop_
_entity.id
_entity.type
_entity.pdbx_description
1 polymer ?
#
loop_
_entity_poly.entity_id
_entity_poly.type
_entity_poly.pdbx_seq_one_letter_code
_entity_poly.pdbx_strand_id
1 'polypeptide(L)'
;MDKSSIHRSSKKGKNNMNAFSIEVSLEGIRPQILRRIEVPCDSTLHDLHLIIQAAMGWENYHLYEFKIGNKIFTSNPDKWSKFPEFPDLPVHEDSESTYINEIVLTGKNTKIVYRYDFGDEWIHAVKIEKVIPAVKGVYYPRCVAGKRACPPEDSGGAYGYLNMLDVIKDPKNKEYDEIKNWLSEDFDPEYFNVEEANKRLRNYLKMDHDL
;
A
#
# COMPACT_ATOMS: atom_id res chain seq x y z
N MET A 1 -18.32 -29.17 26.15
CA MET A 1 -17.75 -28.69 27.39
C MET A 1 -16.49 -27.96 27.01
N ASP A 2 -16.41 -26.86 27.06
CA ASP A 2 -16.64 -25.53 27.46
C ASP A 2 -15.92 -24.60 26.45
N LYS A 3 -16.67 -23.81 25.70
CA LYS A 3 -16.14 -22.81 24.79
C LYS A 3 -15.95 -21.53 25.59
N SER A 4 -14.74 -21.27 26.08
CA SER A 4 -14.43 -19.98 26.68
C SER A 4 -14.33 -18.92 25.62
N SER A 5 -15.41 -18.15 25.46
CA SER A 5 -15.45 -16.89 24.70
C SER A 5 -14.51 -15.87 25.36
N ILE A 6 -13.44 -15.54 24.67
CA ILE A 6 -12.56 -14.44 25.09
C ILE A 6 -13.27 -13.13 24.75
N HIS A 7 -13.92 -12.55 25.74
CA HIS A 7 -14.45 -11.20 25.68
C HIS A 7 -13.29 -10.21 25.56
N ARG A 8 -13.15 -9.58 24.41
CA ARG A 8 -12.30 -8.39 24.25
C ARG A 8 -12.92 -7.25 25.04
N SER A 9 -12.40 -7.02 26.24
CA SER A 9 -12.73 -5.87 27.06
C SER A 9 -12.16 -4.61 26.42
N SER A 10 -13.02 -3.79 25.85
CA SER A 10 -12.66 -2.45 25.37
C SER A 10 -12.38 -1.53 26.57
N LYS A 11 -11.12 -1.43 27.00
CA LYS A 11 -10.70 -0.34 27.86
C LYS A 11 -10.69 0.96 27.04
N LYS A 12 -11.74 1.77 27.15
CA LYS A 12 -11.73 3.19 26.77
C LYS A 12 -10.76 3.96 27.69
N GLY A 13 -9.45 3.88 27.40
CA GLY A 13 -8.46 4.81 27.90
C GLY A 13 -8.42 6.03 26.99
N LYS A 14 -8.15 7.22 27.54
CA LYS A 14 -7.88 8.46 26.78
C LYS A 14 -6.66 8.22 25.89
N ASN A 15 -6.87 7.78 24.67
CA ASN A 15 -5.78 7.55 23.73
C ASN A 15 -5.36 8.89 23.16
N ASN A 16 -4.18 9.37 23.57
CA ASN A 16 -3.34 10.16 22.68
C ASN A 16 -2.91 9.20 21.55
N MET A 17 -3.78 9.01 20.57
CA MET A 17 -3.43 8.20 19.41
C MET A 17 -2.31 8.92 18.68
N ASN A 18 -1.19 8.22 18.47
CA ASN A 18 -0.12 8.68 17.60
C ASN A 18 -0.37 8.12 16.19
N ALA A 19 0.19 8.78 15.20
CA ALA A 19 0.22 8.30 13.83
C ALA A 19 1.67 8.26 13.32
N PHE A 20 1.92 7.37 12.38
CA PHE A 20 3.16 7.36 11.59
C PHE A 20 3.00 8.27 10.38
N SER A 21 3.98 9.14 10.12
CA SER A 21 4.18 9.76 8.82
C SER A 21 4.99 8.77 7.97
N ILE A 22 4.39 8.31 6.87
CA ILE A 22 4.97 7.28 5.99
C ILE A 22 5.05 7.85 4.58
N GLU A 23 6.23 7.73 3.96
CA GLU A 23 6.42 7.97 2.54
C GLU A 23 6.39 6.63 1.80
N VAL A 24 5.53 6.52 0.80
CA VAL A 24 5.42 5.38 -0.11
C VAL A 24 5.82 5.84 -1.49
N SER A 25 6.84 5.25 -2.07
CA SER A 25 7.34 5.61 -3.39
C SER A 25 7.43 4.39 -4.30
N LEU A 26 6.85 4.51 -5.49
CA LEU A 26 6.89 3.46 -6.51
C LEU A 26 8.28 3.42 -7.15
N GLU A 27 8.90 2.24 -7.15
CA GLU A 27 10.23 2.04 -7.74
C GLU A 27 10.15 1.79 -9.26
N GLY A 28 11.28 1.97 -9.94
CA GLY A 28 11.38 1.72 -11.39
C GLY A 28 10.88 2.85 -12.30
N ILE A 29 10.21 3.87 -11.78
CA ILE A 29 9.63 4.98 -12.55
C ILE A 29 10.30 6.31 -12.19
N ARG A 30 10.62 7.11 -13.22
CA ARG A 30 11.15 8.47 -13.07
C ARG A 30 10.41 9.44 -14.00
N PRO A 31 10.03 10.66 -13.54
CA PRO A 31 10.07 11.16 -12.18
C PRO A 31 9.24 10.29 -11.22
N GLN A 32 9.58 10.32 -9.92
CA GLN A 32 9.04 9.41 -8.93
C GLN A 32 7.54 9.63 -8.66
N ILE A 33 6.78 8.55 -8.62
CA ILE A 33 5.40 8.51 -8.13
C ILE A 33 5.47 8.27 -6.63
N LEU A 34 4.88 9.15 -5.85
CA LEU A 34 4.98 9.06 -4.40
C LEU A 34 3.69 9.48 -3.70
N ARG A 35 3.45 8.93 -2.50
CA ARG A 35 2.41 9.35 -1.56
C ARG A 35 3.02 9.53 -0.19
N ARG A 36 2.62 10.59 0.51
CA ARG A 36 2.90 10.74 1.95
C ARG A 36 1.59 10.59 2.70
N ILE A 37 1.54 9.60 3.56
CA ILE A 37 0.35 9.20 4.31
C ILE A 37 0.61 9.27 5.81
N GLU A 38 -0.43 9.57 6.57
CA GLU A 38 -0.42 9.50 8.03
C GLU A 38 -1.33 8.36 8.45
N VAL A 39 -0.76 7.38 9.15
CA VAL A 39 -1.38 6.08 9.47
C VAL A 39 -1.41 5.90 10.99
N PRO A 40 -2.53 5.48 11.62
CA PRO A 40 -2.57 5.17 13.05
C PRO A 40 -1.47 4.20 13.45
N CYS A 41 -0.84 4.42 14.62
CA CYS A 41 0.29 3.57 15.06
C CYS A 41 -0.12 2.14 15.42
N ASP A 42 -1.40 1.90 15.64
CA ASP A 42 -2.02 0.60 15.93
C ASP A 42 -2.59 -0.10 14.68
N SER A 43 -2.26 0.39 13.49
CA SER A 43 -2.60 -0.29 12.23
C SER A 43 -1.74 -1.53 12.01
N THR A 44 -2.33 -2.54 11.40
CA THR A 44 -1.63 -3.74 10.94
C THR A 44 -0.92 -3.51 9.60
N LEU A 45 -0.11 -4.46 9.15
CA LEU A 45 0.45 -4.43 7.80
C LEU A 45 -0.63 -4.61 6.73
N HIS A 46 -1.70 -5.35 7.03
CA HIS A 46 -2.87 -5.44 6.16
C HIS A 46 -3.58 -4.09 6.03
N ASP A 47 -3.81 -3.36 7.14
CA ASP A 47 -4.35 -2.01 7.08
C ASP A 47 -3.47 -1.10 6.22
N LEU A 48 -2.14 -1.20 6.37
CA LEU A 48 -1.19 -0.42 5.55
C LEU A 48 -1.31 -0.75 4.06
N HIS A 49 -1.50 -2.03 3.71
CA HIS A 49 -1.76 -2.43 2.33
C HIS A 49 -3.01 -1.74 1.79
N LEU A 50 -4.14 -1.82 2.49
CA LEU A 50 -5.40 -1.19 2.09
C LEU A 50 -5.26 0.34 1.96
N ILE A 51 -4.52 0.96 2.86
CA ILE A 51 -4.23 2.39 2.83
C ILE A 51 -3.37 2.76 1.60
N ILE A 52 -2.37 1.96 1.25
CA ILE A 52 -1.54 2.16 0.06
C ILE A 52 -2.39 2.03 -1.20
N GLN A 53 -3.23 0.99 -1.31
CA GLN A 53 -4.14 0.77 -2.42
C GLN A 53 -5.03 2.02 -2.65
N ALA A 54 -5.71 2.48 -1.61
CA ALA A 54 -6.58 3.65 -1.69
C ALA A 54 -5.81 4.95 -2.02
N ALA A 55 -4.60 5.15 -1.46
CA ALA A 55 -3.80 6.34 -1.71
C ALA A 55 -3.22 6.36 -3.12
N MET A 56 -2.85 5.20 -3.67
CA MET A 56 -2.40 5.03 -5.05
C MET A 56 -3.57 5.15 -6.02
N GLY A 57 -4.71 4.54 -5.73
CA GLY A 57 -5.91 4.51 -6.57
C GLY A 57 -6.13 3.16 -7.25
N TRP A 58 -5.50 2.11 -6.72
CA TRP A 58 -5.70 0.72 -7.13
C TRP A 58 -6.94 0.10 -6.48
N GLU A 59 -7.41 -1.00 -7.04
CA GLU A 59 -8.68 -1.64 -6.67
C GLU A 59 -8.49 -2.95 -5.90
N ASN A 60 -7.25 -3.30 -5.55
CA ASN A 60 -6.91 -4.48 -4.75
C ASN A 60 -7.32 -5.82 -5.39
N TYR A 61 -7.11 -5.96 -6.70
CA TYR A 61 -7.44 -7.20 -7.43
C TYR A 61 -6.38 -8.28 -7.32
N HIS A 62 -5.15 -7.92 -6.90
CA HIS A 62 -3.99 -8.81 -6.94
C HIS A 62 -3.43 -9.09 -5.53
N LEU A 63 -2.55 -10.08 -5.47
CA LEU A 63 -1.83 -10.44 -4.25
C LEU A 63 -0.77 -9.38 -3.89
N TYR A 64 -0.45 -9.31 -2.61
CA TYR A 64 0.58 -8.43 -2.10
C TYR A 64 1.47 -9.11 -1.06
N GLU A 65 2.62 -8.51 -0.81
CA GLU A 65 3.50 -8.83 0.29
C GLU A 65 4.28 -7.63 0.79
N PHE A 66 4.65 -7.66 2.08
CA PHE A 66 5.66 -6.79 2.65
C PHE A 66 6.91 -7.61 2.95
N LYS A 67 8.07 -7.16 2.45
CA LYS A 67 9.36 -7.73 2.80
C LYS A 67 10.08 -6.84 3.78
N ILE A 68 10.41 -7.40 4.96
CA ILE A 68 11.04 -6.70 6.07
C ILE A 68 12.15 -7.58 6.63
N GLY A 69 13.41 -7.22 6.34
CA GLY A 69 14.54 -8.09 6.64
C GLY A 69 14.46 -9.41 5.85
N ASN A 70 14.46 -10.54 6.56
CA ASN A 70 14.32 -11.89 6.01
C ASN A 70 12.89 -12.46 6.09
N LYS A 71 11.91 -11.65 6.52
CA LYS A 71 10.51 -12.06 6.65
C LYS A 71 9.66 -11.49 5.53
N ILE A 72 8.63 -12.21 5.16
CA ILE A 72 7.58 -11.81 4.23
C ILE A 72 6.25 -11.83 4.97
N PHE A 73 5.46 -10.77 4.84
CA PHE A 73 4.15 -10.64 5.45
C PHE A 73 3.09 -10.55 4.36
N THR A 74 2.06 -11.40 4.44
CA THR A 74 0.97 -11.49 3.47
C THR A 74 -0.33 -11.90 4.16
N SER A 75 -1.47 -11.73 3.53
CA SER A 75 -2.78 -12.10 4.09
C SER A 75 -3.03 -13.60 4.21
N ASN A 76 -2.19 -14.44 3.62
CA ASN A 76 -2.38 -15.89 3.65
C ASN A 76 -1.04 -16.65 3.69
N PRO A 77 -0.30 -16.55 4.82
CA PRO A 77 1.04 -17.14 4.93
C PRO A 77 1.03 -18.66 4.76
N ASP A 78 -0.04 -19.35 5.17
CA ASP A 78 -0.13 -20.81 5.08
C ASP A 78 -0.06 -21.37 3.66
N LYS A 79 -0.44 -20.59 2.67
CA LYS A 79 -0.30 -20.98 1.27
C LYS A 79 1.16 -21.13 0.84
N TRP A 80 2.06 -20.42 1.50
CA TRP A 80 3.47 -20.32 1.17
C TRP A 80 4.36 -21.19 2.08
N SER A 81 3.89 -21.53 3.30
CA SER A 81 4.64 -22.32 4.28
C SER A 81 4.73 -23.82 3.98
N LYS A 82 4.13 -24.29 2.88
CA LYS A 82 4.01 -25.72 2.55
C LYS A 82 5.20 -26.34 1.82
N PHE A 83 6.36 -25.71 1.83
CA PHE A 83 7.55 -26.22 1.17
C PHE A 83 8.68 -26.52 2.19
N PRO A 84 8.51 -27.52 3.09
CA PRO A 84 9.55 -27.89 4.06
C PRO A 84 10.86 -28.38 3.42
N GLU A 85 10.83 -28.66 2.13
CA GLU A 85 11.97 -29.07 1.31
C GLU A 85 12.96 -27.94 1.02
N PHE A 86 12.56 -26.68 1.29
CA PHE A 86 13.37 -25.49 1.06
C PHE A 86 13.53 -24.67 2.35
N PRO A 87 14.42 -25.07 3.26
CA PRO A 87 14.59 -24.41 4.57
C PRO A 87 15.13 -22.98 4.49
N ASP A 88 15.69 -22.59 3.34
CA ASP A 88 16.24 -21.25 3.09
C ASP A 88 15.20 -20.25 2.55
N LEU A 89 13.94 -20.68 2.35
CA LEU A 89 12.88 -19.75 1.95
C LEU A 89 12.57 -18.76 3.08
N PRO A 90 12.21 -17.51 2.72
CA PRO A 90 11.78 -16.53 3.71
C PRO A 90 10.62 -17.05 4.56
N VAL A 91 10.62 -16.72 5.83
CA VAL A 91 9.50 -17.01 6.73
C VAL A 91 8.33 -16.12 6.34
N HIS A 92 7.18 -16.75 6.05
CA HIS A 92 5.93 -16.02 5.79
C HIS A 92 5.16 -15.86 7.09
N GLU A 93 4.76 -14.62 7.38
CA GLU A 93 3.98 -14.24 8.55
C GLU A 93 2.67 -13.56 8.12
N ASP A 94 1.72 -13.53 9.03
CA ASP A 94 0.40 -12.97 8.76
C ASP A 94 0.41 -11.43 8.93
N SER A 95 0.10 -10.73 7.83
CA SER A 95 -0.01 -9.28 7.80
C SER A 95 -1.23 -8.74 8.55
N GLU A 96 -2.28 -9.54 8.74
CA GLU A 96 -3.50 -9.13 9.44
C GLU A 96 -3.30 -9.07 10.96
N SER A 97 -2.38 -9.88 11.48
CA SER A 97 -2.05 -9.93 12.91
C SER A 97 -0.77 -9.19 13.29
N THR A 98 0.00 -8.70 12.32
CA THR A 98 1.28 -7.99 12.56
C THR A 98 1.07 -6.48 12.52
N TYR A 99 1.36 -5.79 13.63
CA TYR A 99 1.21 -4.34 13.76
C TYR A 99 2.44 -3.56 13.29
N ILE A 100 2.22 -2.39 12.68
CA ILE A 100 3.32 -1.52 12.18
C ILE A 100 4.25 -1.10 13.32
N ASN A 101 3.72 -0.80 14.51
CA ASN A 101 4.52 -0.40 15.67
C ASN A 101 5.50 -1.49 16.12
N GLU A 102 5.17 -2.76 15.96
CA GLU A 102 6.07 -3.88 16.28
C GLU A 102 7.28 -3.87 15.34
N ILE A 103 7.06 -3.58 14.06
CA ILE A 103 8.12 -3.46 13.06
C ILE A 103 9.07 -2.28 13.37
N VAL A 104 8.50 -1.15 13.78
CA VAL A 104 9.29 0.06 14.13
C VAL A 104 10.18 -0.18 15.35
N LEU A 105 9.71 -0.97 16.31
CA LEU A 105 10.48 -1.30 17.52
C LEU A 105 11.70 -2.19 17.24
N THR A 106 11.73 -2.92 16.10
CA THR A 106 12.85 -3.81 15.76
C THR A 106 14.11 -3.08 15.32
N GLY A 107 14.05 -1.79 14.97
CA GLY A 107 15.24 -0.99 14.66
C GLY A 107 14.99 0.29 13.90
N LYS A 108 15.81 1.32 14.16
CA LYS A 108 15.85 2.53 13.33
C LYS A 108 16.37 2.18 11.93
N ASN A 109 15.67 2.62 10.88
CA ASN A 109 15.97 2.39 9.46
C ASN A 109 15.62 1.00 8.92
N THR A 110 14.60 0.33 9.45
CA THR A 110 14.09 -0.90 8.86
C THR A 110 13.59 -0.60 7.44
N LYS A 111 14.22 -1.23 6.44
CA LYS A 111 13.77 -1.15 5.05
C LYS A 111 12.52 -1.99 4.92
N ILE A 112 11.41 -1.37 4.54
CA ILE A 112 10.15 -2.02 4.21
C ILE A 112 9.96 -1.92 2.70
N VAL A 113 9.82 -3.06 2.06
CA VAL A 113 9.47 -3.16 0.64
C VAL A 113 8.06 -3.71 0.55
N TYR A 114 7.18 -3.01 -0.13
CA TYR A 114 5.84 -3.48 -0.44
C TYR A 114 5.78 -3.87 -1.92
N ARG A 115 5.36 -5.09 -2.20
CA ARG A 115 5.12 -5.62 -3.56
C ARG A 115 3.63 -5.87 -3.72
N TYR A 116 3.07 -5.34 -4.77
CA TYR A 116 1.70 -5.55 -5.20
C TYR A 116 1.68 -6.07 -6.63
N ASP A 117 0.79 -6.98 -6.90
CA ASP A 117 0.68 -7.72 -8.15
C ASP A 117 1.99 -8.46 -8.53
N PHE A 118 1.98 -9.78 -8.38
CA PHE A 118 3.17 -10.60 -8.65
C PHE A 118 3.43 -10.81 -10.16
N GLY A 119 2.47 -10.43 -11.02
CA GLY A 119 2.63 -10.37 -12.48
C GLY A 119 3.34 -9.10 -12.93
N ASP A 120 2.81 -7.95 -12.51
CA ASP A 120 3.33 -6.61 -12.85
C ASP A 120 4.48 -6.16 -11.95
N GLU A 121 4.65 -6.78 -10.79
CA GLU A 121 5.71 -6.49 -9.81
C GLU A 121 5.81 -5.02 -9.41
N TRP A 122 4.70 -4.44 -8.95
CA TRP A 122 4.69 -3.08 -8.44
C TRP A 122 5.43 -2.97 -7.11
N ILE A 123 6.72 -2.65 -7.18
CA ILE A 123 7.61 -2.54 -6.03
C ILE A 123 7.58 -1.13 -5.46
N HIS A 124 7.36 -1.02 -4.14
CA HIS A 124 7.36 0.25 -3.44
C HIS A 124 8.37 0.24 -2.30
N ALA A 125 9.09 1.35 -2.15
CA ALA A 125 9.81 1.63 -0.92
C ALA A 125 8.83 2.30 0.06
N VAL A 126 8.68 1.71 1.24
CA VAL A 126 7.86 2.25 2.33
C VAL A 126 8.79 2.75 3.43
N LYS A 127 8.77 4.05 3.69
CA LYS A 127 9.65 4.71 4.65
C LYS A 127 8.83 5.33 5.77
N ILE A 128 8.97 4.82 6.98
CA ILE A 128 8.42 5.46 8.19
C ILE A 128 9.35 6.62 8.54
N GLU A 129 8.85 7.86 8.39
CA GLU A 129 9.65 9.06 8.59
C GLU A 129 9.71 9.47 10.06
N LYS A 130 8.56 9.45 10.73
CA LYS A 130 8.43 9.88 12.14
C LYS A 130 7.10 9.45 12.74
N VAL A 131 7.05 9.46 14.07
CA VAL A 131 5.81 9.40 14.85
C VAL A 131 5.32 10.83 15.08
N ILE A 132 4.04 11.06 14.88
CA ILE A 132 3.36 12.34 15.11
C ILE A 132 2.20 12.15 16.08
N PRO A 133 1.92 13.14 16.97
CA PRO A 133 0.73 13.10 17.78
C PRO A 133 -0.51 13.27 16.88
N ALA A 134 -1.52 12.42 17.08
CA ALA A 134 -2.78 12.60 16.36
C ALA A 134 -3.50 13.86 16.82
N VAL A 135 -4.05 14.59 15.85
CA VAL A 135 -4.75 15.86 16.08
C VAL A 135 -6.24 15.58 16.26
N LYS A 136 -6.83 16.12 17.33
CA LYS A 136 -8.25 15.98 17.61
C LYS A 136 -9.09 16.55 16.46
N GLY A 137 -10.06 15.79 15.97
CA GLY A 137 -10.93 16.19 14.87
C GLY A 137 -10.36 15.92 13.48
N VAL A 138 -9.14 15.41 13.38
CA VAL A 138 -8.55 14.92 12.13
C VAL A 138 -8.84 13.44 11.98
N TYR A 139 -9.29 13.06 10.79
CA TYR A 139 -9.53 11.68 10.42
C TYR A 139 -8.23 11.02 9.95
N TYR A 140 -7.93 9.84 10.47
CA TYR A 140 -6.82 8.99 10.07
C TYR A 140 -7.35 7.62 9.62
N PRO A 141 -6.70 6.96 8.63
CA PRO A 141 -5.54 7.42 7.86
C PRO A 141 -5.87 8.55 6.90
N ARG A 142 -4.85 9.33 6.49
CA ARG A 142 -5.01 10.38 5.49
C ARG A 142 -3.77 10.53 4.61
N CYS A 143 -3.97 10.92 3.37
CA CYS A 143 -2.92 11.38 2.49
C CYS A 143 -2.69 12.88 2.70
N VAL A 144 -1.44 13.30 2.87
CA VAL A 144 -1.07 14.70 3.11
C VAL A 144 -0.29 15.32 1.97
N ALA A 145 0.32 14.50 1.11
CA ALA A 145 1.02 14.94 -0.09
C ALA A 145 1.18 13.76 -1.07
N GLY A 146 1.43 14.09 -2.33
CA GLY A 146 1.78 13.12 -3.35
C GLY A 146 2.31 13.78 -4.61
N LYS A 147 2.78 12.96 -5.53
CA LYS A 147 3.27 13.37 -6.85
C LYS A 147 2.86 12.33 -7.87
N ARG A 148 2.36 12.79 -9.00
CA ARG A 148 2.03 12.05 -10.21
C ARG A 148 0.89 11.03 -10.05
N ALA A 149 0.26 10.71 -11.16
CA ALA A 149 -0.74 9.66 -11.24
C ALA A 149 -0.11 8.28 -10.97
N CYS A 150 -0.87 7.41 -10.35
CA CYS A 150 -0.50 6.01 -10.24
C CYS A 150 -0.69 5.34 -11.61
N PRO A 151 0.17 4.37 -12.00
CA PRO A 151 -0.12 3.51 -13.14
C PRO A 151 -1.47 2.82 -12.96
N PRO A 152 -2.26 2.67 -14.02
CA PRO A 152 -3.45 1.83 -13.97
C PRO A 152 -3.11 0.36 -13.66
N GLU A 153 -4.07 -0.40 -13.14
CA GLU A 153 -3.94 -1.85 -13.00
C GLU A 153 -3.59 -2.51 -14.35
N ASP A 154 -2.90 -3.64 -14.32
CA ASP A 154 -2.57 -4.46 -15.49
C ASP A 154 -1.80 -3.72 -16.61
N SER A 155 -1.04 -2.70 -16.27
CA SER A 155 -0.25 -1.92 -17.25
C SER A 155 1.11 -2.53 -17.62
N GLY A 156 1.39 -3.78 -17.20
CA GLY A 156 2.61 -4.51 -17.52
C GLY A 156 3.82 -4.07 -16.70
N GLY A 157 3.57 -3.66 -15.46
CA GLY A 157 4.59 -3.20 -14.52
C GLY A 157 5.25 -1.88 -14.95
N ALA A 158 6.35 -1.54 -14.28
CA ALA A 158 7.05 -0.28 -14.56
C ALA A 158 7.47 -0.15 -16.02
N TYR A 159 7.88 -1.25 -16.65
CA TYR A 159 8.31 -1.24 -18.05
C TYR A 159 7.12 -1.00 -19.01
N GLY A 160 6.02 -1.73 -18.82
CA GLY A 160 4.81 -1.57 -19.65
C GLY A 160 4.25 -0.15 -19.54
N TYR A 161 4.12 0.34 -18.31
CA TYR A 161 3.65 1.71 -18.08
C TYR A 161 4.54 2.78 -18.74
N LEU A 162 5.88 2.67 -18.62
CA LEU A 162 6.78 3.60 -19.28
C LEU A 162 6.67 3.55 -20.80
N ASN A 163 6.50 2.34 -21.38
CA ASN A 163 6.25 2.19 -22.80
C ASN A 163 4.93 2.87 -23.22
N MET A 164 3.85 2.70 -22.46
CA MET A 164 2.59 3.39 -22.72
C MET A 164 2.76 4.92 -22.72
N LEU A 165 3.49 5.45 -21.71
CA LEU A 165 3.79 6.88 -21.65
C LEU A 165 4.60 7.38 -22.86
N ASP A 166 5.50 6.56 -23.39
CA ASP A 166 6.26 6.94 -24.60
C ASP A 166 5.39 6.89 -25.86
N VAL A 167 4.51 5.89 -25.98
CA VAL A 167 3.57 5.80 -27.11
C VAL A 167 2.64 7.00 -27.17
N ILE A 168 2.05 7.44 -26.03
CA ILE A 168 1.11 8.58 -26.02
C ILE A 168 1.78 9.96 -26.26
N LYS A 169 3.10 10.04 -26.29
CA LYS A 169 3.83 11.27 -26.68
C LYS A 169 3.87 11.48 -28.19
N ASP A 170 3.72 10.42 -28.97
CA ASP A 170 3.79 10.48 -30.45
C ASP A 170 2.47 10.05 -31.09
N PRO A 171 1.63 11.01 -31.50
CA PRO A 171 0.36 10.72 -32.18
C PRO A 171 0.49 9.97 -33.52
N LYS A 172 1.72 9.80 -34.04
CA LYS A 172 1.98 9.00 -35.24
C LYS A 172 2.36 7.57 -34.96
N ASN A 173 2.54 7.22 -33.68
CA ASN A 173 2.79 5.85 -33.29
C ASN A 173 1.58 4.98 -33.64
N LYS A 174 1.82 3.81 -34.21
CA LYS A 174 0.76 2.87 -34.63
C LYS A 174 -0.14 2.37 -33.48
N GLU A 175 0.36 2.40 -32.26
CA GLU A 175 -0.34 1.97 -31.04
C GLU A 175 -0.98 3.13 -30.27
N TYR A 176 -0.84 4.39 -30.77
CA TYR A 176 -1.28 5.59 -30.05
C TYR A 176 -2.77 5.55 -29.67
N ASP A 177 -3.65 5.27 -30.64
CA ASP A 177 -5.10 5.27 -30.42
C ASP A 177 -5.51 4.15 -29.43
N GLU A 178 -4.90 2.97 -29.56
CA GLU A 178 -5.14 1.84 -28.66
C GLU A 178 -4.74 2.17 -27.22
N ILE A 179 -3.51 2.63 -27.01
CA ILE A 179 -2.99 2.98 -25.69
C ILE A 179 -3.74 4.18 -25.10
N LYS A 180 -4.06 5.19 -25.92
CA LYS A 180 -4.80 6.36 -25.46
C LYS A 180 -6.21 5.99 -24.98
N ASN A 181 -6.89 5.12 -25.70
CA ASN A 181 -8.20 4.61 -25.31
C ASN A 181 -8.12 3.76 -24.03
N TRP A 182 -7.06 2.96 -23.88
CA TRP A 182 -6.86 2.12 -22.70
C TRP A 182 -6.58 2.97 -21.45
N LEU A 183 -5.74 4.01 -21.56
CA LEU A 183 -5.40 4.92 -20.45
C LEU A 183 -6.55 5.86 -20.05
N SER A 184 -7.59 5.99 -20.85
CA SER A 184 -8.61 7.05 -20.88
C SER A 184 -8.11 8.36 -21.51
N GLU A 185 -9.04 9.11 -22.13
CA GLU A 185 -8.72 10.37 -22.81
C GLU A 185 -8.12 11.42 -21.89
N ASP A 186 -8.57 11.43 -20.62
CA ASP A 186 -8.18 12.43 -19.61
C ASP A 186 -6.97 12.01 -18.77
N PHE A 187 -6.31 10.89 -19.10
CA PHE A 187 -5.18 10.43 -18.30
C PHE A 187 -4.01 11.40 -18.39
N ASP A 188 -3.64 11.99 -17.27
CA ASP A 188 -2.45 12.84 -17.11
C ASP A 188 -1.47 12.17 -16.12
N PRO A 189 -0.29 11.72 -16.58
CA PRO A 189 0.69 11.07 -15.71
C PRO A 189 1.27 11.99 -14.63
N GLU A 190 1.15 13.32 -14.79
CA GLU A 190 1.63 14.29 -13.80
C GLU A 190 0.55 14.69 -12.78
N TYR A 191 -0.70 14.25 -12.98
CA TYR A 191 -1.81 14.58 -12.11
C TYR A 191 -1.71 13.90 -10.74
N PHE A 192 -1.99 14.64 -9.69
CA PHE A 192 -2.27 14.13 -8.36
C PHE A 192 -3.16 15.09 -7.58
N ASN A 193 -4.19 14.58 -6.95
CA ASN A 193 -5.10 15.35 -6.11
C ASN A 193 -5.22 14.69 -4.72
N VAL A 194 -4.83 15.43 -3.68
CA VAL A 194 -4.84 14.95 -2.29
C VAL A 194 -6.25 14.73 -1.75
N GLU A 195 -7.23 15.53 -2.18
CA GLU A 195 -8.62 15.40 -1.73
C GLU A 195 -9.27 14.13 -2.30
N GLU A 196 -8.97 13.80 -3.56
CA GLU A 196 -9.42 12.55 -4.19
C GLU A 196 -8.81 11.33 -3.51
N ALA A 197 -7.49 11.35 -3.21
CA ALA A 197 -6.85 10.30 -2.45
C ALA A 197 -7.51 10.11 -1.07
N ASN A 198 -7.82 11.21 -0.39
CA ASN A 198 -8.52 11.16 0.90
C ASN A 198 -9.98 10.68 0.78
N LYS A 199 -10.65 10.97 -0.34
CA LYS A 199 -12.00 10.44 -0.61
C LYS A 199 -11.97 8.92 -0.77
N ARG A 200 -10.99 8.39 -1.52
CA ARG A 200 -10.78 6.94 -1.65
C ARG A 200 -10.46 6.28 -0.31
N LEU A 201 -9.55 6.85 0.48
CA LEU A 201 -9.22 6.37 1.82
C LEU A 201 -10.46 6.24 2.72
N ARG A 202 -11.32 7.26 2.72
CA ARG A 202 -12.56 7.21 3.52
C ARG A 202 -13.56 6.16 3.05
N ASN A 203 -13.64 5.91 1.75
CA ASN A 203 -14.56 4.92 1.20
C ASN A 203 -14.07 3.49 1.43
N TYR A 204 -12.79 3.26 1.24
CA TYR A 204 -12.16 1.94 1.38
C TYR A 204 -12.34 1.38 2.80
N LEU A 205 -12.08 2.20 3.80
CA LEU A 205 -12.21 1.80 5.21
C LEU A 205 -13.65 1.62 5.69
N LYS A 206 -14.64 2.16 4.99
CA LYS A 206 -16.06 1.86 5.30
C LYS A 206 -16.47 0.48 4.82
N MET A 207 -15.95 0.05 3.68
CA MET A 207 -16.27 -1.27 3.11
C MET A 207 -15.71 -2.42 3.94
N ASP A 208 -14.55 -2.21 4.59
CA ASP A 208 -13.89 -3.22 5.41
C ASP A 208 -14.54 -3.40 6.81
N HIS A 209 -15.33 -2.43 7.27
CA HIS A 209 -16.06 -2.51 8.54
C HIS A 209 -17.48 -3.06 8.42
N ASP A 210 -17.98 -3.27 7.21
CA ASP A 210 -19.34 -3.79 6.92
C ASP A 210 -19.32 -5.30 6.57
N LEU A 211 -18.16 -5.99 6.62
CA LEU A 211 -17.96 -7.43 6.46
C LEU A 211 -17.65 -8.11 7.79
#